data_119317db8b070d8eec8a4b25e071c2d3
#
_entry.id   119317db8b070d8eec8a4b25e071c2d3
#
_cell.length_a   1.000
_cell.length_b   1.000
_cell.length_c   1.000
_cell.angle_alpha   90.00
_cell.angle_beta   90.00
_cell.angle_gamma   90.00
#
_symmetry.space_group_name_H-M   'P 1'
#
loop_
_entity.id
_entity.type
_entity.pdbx_description
1 polymer ?
#
loop_
_entity_poly.entity_id
_entity_poly.type
_entity_poly.pdbx_seq_one_letter_code
_entity_poly.pdbx_strand_id
1 'polypeptide(L)'
;KSTCAHHFQNIVGKCWVGILPEKEVIGLSKFNRIVHHIAERPQIQEEMTTQVAEALQKYAKTPNVAVLIKAEHHCMTQRGVREHESDMTTAILLGAFDKHAPLKKEFYDICLSMKGHE
;
A
#
# COMPACT_ATOMS: atom_id res chain seq x y z
N LYS A 1 6.44 9.00 -2.00
CA LYS A 1 7.74 8.52 -2.46
C LYS A 1 8.47 7.77 -1.38
N SER A 2 9.04 6.66 -1.70
CA SER A 2 9.79 5.85 -0.76
C SER A 2 11.07 5.34 -1.43
N THR A 3 12.04 4.93 -0.64
CA THR A 3 13.28 4.38 -1.16
C THR A 3 13.36 2.90 -0.83
N CYS A 4 13.61 2.08 -1.84
CA CYS A 4 13.78 0.65 -1.63
C CYS A 4 15.12 0.37 -0.95
N ALA A 5 15.09 -0.38 0.13
CA ALA A 5 16.28 -0.68 0.92
C ALA A 5 17.26 -1.60 0.19
N HIS A 6 16.79 -2.40 -0.75
CA HIS A 6 17.64 -3.36 -1.46
C HIS A 6 18.53 -2.73 -2.52
N HIS A 7 18.03 -1.76 -3.25
CA HIS A 7 18.66 -1.33 -4.49
C HIS A 7 18.77 0.18 -4.64
N PHE A 8 18.46 0.92 -3.62
CA PHE A 8 18.42 2.39 -3.69
C PHE A 8 17.58 2.87 -4.87
N GLN A 9 16.43 2.23 -5.07
CA GLN A 9 15.50 2.62 -6.11
C GLN A 9 14.54 3.68 -5.60
N ASN A 10 14.20 4.61 -6.48
CA ASN A 10 13.08 5.49 -6.22
C ASN A 10 11.79 4.74 -6.49
N ILE A 11 10.87 4.82 -5.55
CA ILE A 11 9.56 4.20 -5.67
C ILE A 11 8.52 5.29 -5.78
N VAL A 12 7.75 5.24 -6.86
CA VAL A 12 6.60 6.12 -7.07
C VAL A 12 5.40 5.23 -7.25
N GLY A 13 4.34 5.48 -6.49
CA GLY A 13 3.22 4.58 -6.57
C GLY A 13 1.96 5.08 -5.93
N LYS A 14 1.00 4.19 -5.85
CA LYS A 14 -0.31 4.46 -5.29
C LYS A 14 -0.65 3.43 -4.23
N CYS A 15 -1.43 3.86 -3.25
CA CYS A 15 -1.87 3.01 -2.17
C CYS A 15 -3.39 3.09 -2.06
N TRP A 16 -4.03 1.94 -2.04
CA TRP A 16 -5.47 1.84 -1.78
C TRP A 16 -5.66 1.22 -0.42
N VAL A 17 -6.55 1.82 0.36
CA VAL A 17 -6.85 1.36 1.71
C VAL A 17 -8.33 1.12 1.83
N GLY A 18 -8.70 -0.07 2.32
CA GLY A 18 -10.06 -0.40 2.67
C GLY A 18 -10.15 -0.60 4.17
N ILE A 19 -11.18 -0.04 4.77
CA ILE A 19 -11.42 -0.21 6.20
C ILE A 19 -12.90 -0.47 6.44
N LEU A 20 -13.17 -1.50 7.21
CA LEU A 20 -14.53 -1.77 7.67
C LEU A 20 -14.57 -1.46 9.15
N PRO A 21 -15.10 -0.28 9.54
CA PRO A 21 -15.11 0.13 10.94
C PRO A 21 -16.00 -0.76 11.80
N GLU A 22 -15.62 -0.95 13.04
CA GLU A 22 -16.45 -1.67 13.98
C GLU A 22 -17.25 -0.74 14.89
N LYS A 23 -16.58 0.22 15.50
CA LYS A 23 -17.20 1.09 16.49
C LYS A 23 -16.99 2.57 16.26
N GLU A 24 -15.92 2.94 15.60
CA GLU A 24 -15.55 4.34 15.47
C GLU A 24 -15.36 4.73 14.02
N VAL A 25 -15.78 5.95 13.71
CA VAL A 25 -15.48 6.58 12.43
C VAL A 25 -14.31 7.51 12.65
N ILE A 26 -13.30 7.41 11.81
CA ILE A 26 -12.07 8.16 11.97
C ILE A 26 -11.79 9.03 10.77
N GLY A 27 -11.00 10.08 11.00
CA GLY A 27 -10.70 11.05 9.97
C GLY A 27 -9.72 10.53 8.92
N LEU A 28 -10.02 10.77 7.65
CA LEU A 28 -9.19 10.31 6.54
C LEU A 28 -7.82 10.97 6.50
N SER A 29 -7.71 12.20 6.97
CA SER A 29 -6.44 12.92 6.94
C SER A 29 -5.34 12.24 7.74
N LYS A 30 -5.69 11.59 8.84
CA LYS A 30 -4.71 10.86 9.64
C LYS A 30 -4.24 9.59 8.95
N PHE A 31 -5.08 8.95 8.15
CA PHE A 31 -4.66 7.81 7.35
C PHE A 31 -3.55 8.21 6.39
N ASN A 32 -3.73 9.32 5.70
CA ASN A 32 -2.71 9.83 4.80
C ASN A 32 -1.39 10.07 5.51
N ARG A 33 -1.43 10.64 6.71
CA ARG A 33 -0.23 10.88 7.49
C ARG A 33 0.48 9.59 7.88
N ILE A 34 -0.26 8.58 8.27
CA ILE A 34 0.29 7.28 8.63
C ILE A 34 1.00 6.65 7.42
N VAL A 35 0.33 6.63 6.28
CA VAL A 35 0.88 6.07 5.06
C VAL A 35 2.14 6.80 4.64
N HIS A 36 2.11 8.13 4.62
CA HIS A 36 3.28 8.93 4.24
C HIS A 36 4.45 8.74 5.21
N HIS A 37 4.17 8.70 6.49
CA HIS A 37 5.22 8.51 7.49
C HIS A 37 5.95 7.18 7.30
N ILE A 38 5.21 6.13 7.03
CA ILE A 38 5.79 4.81 6.80
C ILE A 38 6.53 4.77 5.46
N ALA A 39 5.97 5.38 4.43
CA ALA A 39 6.54 5.37 3.09
C ALA A 39 7.85 6.16 2.98
N GLU A 40 8.09 7.10 3.88
CA GLU A 40 9.33 7.87 3.89
C GLU A 40 10.55 7.08 4.32
N ARG A 41 10.34 5.96 5.00
CA ARG A 41 11.45 5.15 5.48
C ARG A 41 11.98 4.23 4.40
N PRO A 42 13.32 4.03 4.31
CA PRO A 42 13.87 3.02 3.40
C PRO A 42 13.40 1.64 3.83
N GLN A 43 12.78 0.90 2.90
CA GLN A 43 12.23 -0.41 3.25
C GLN A 43 11.86 -1.20 2.01
N ILE A 44 11.59 -2.47 2.21
CA ILE A 44 11.08 -3.35 1.18
C ILE A 44 9.56 -3.13 1.08
N GLN A 45 9.02 -3.19 -0.12
CA GLN A 45 7.60 -2.91 -0.35
C GLN A 45 6.67 -3.83 0.45
N GLU A 46 7.01 -5.10 0.56
CA GLU A 46 6.21 -6.06 1.34
C GLU A 46 6.12 -5.67 2.80
N GLU A 47 7.25 -5.25 3.37
CA GLU A 47 7.28 -4.77 4.74
C GLU A 47 6.49 -3.49 4.92
N MET A 48 6.60 -2.58 3.95
CA MET A 48 5.84 -1.34 3.96
C MET A 48 4.34 -1.60 3.97
N THR A 49 3.88 -2.52 3.12
CA THR A 49 2.47 -2.87 3.04
C THR A 49 1.97 -3.42 4.38
N THR A 50 2.75 -4.31 5.00
CA THR A 50 2.40 -4.87 6.30
C THR A 50 2.38 -3.80 7.39
N GLN A 51 3.37 -2.92 7.41
CA GLN A 51 3.44 -1.85 8.40
C GLN A 51 2.27 -0.89 8.27
N VAL A 52 1.89 -0.53 7.06
CA VAL A 52 0.73 0.32 6.82
C VAL A 52 -0.53 -0.35 7.34
N ALA A 53 -0.74 -1.62 7.02
CA ALA A 53 -1.93 -2.33 7.46
C ALA A 53 -2.01 -2.43 8.98
N GLU A 54 -0.91 -2.76 9.63
CA GLU A 54 -0.88 -2.87 11.09
C GLU A 54 -1.11 -1.52 11.77
N ALA A 55 -0.50 -0.47 11.25
CA ALA A 55 -0.68 0.87 11.79
C ALA A 55 -2.14 1.33 11.67
N LEU A 56 -2.77 1.02 10.53
CA LEU A 56 -4.17 1.37 10.31
C LEU A 56 -5.11 0.56 11.20
N GLN A 57 -4.83 -0.72 11.42
CA GLN A 57 -5.61 -1.52 12.37
C GLN A 57 -5.58 -0.90 13.75
N LYS A 58 -4.41 -0.50 14.18
CA LYS A 58 -4.22 0.08 15.50
C LYS A 58 -4.93 1.43 15.62
N TYR A 59 -4.76 2.28 14.61
CA TYR A 59 -5.35 3.60 14.62
C TYR A 59 -6.88 3.54 14.52
N ALA A 60 -7.39 2.72 13.63
CA ALA A 60 -8.83 2.59 13.39
C ALA A 60 -9.54 1.71 14.42
N LYS A 61 -8.79 1.01 15.24
CA LYS A 61 -9.33 0.08 16.24
C LYS A 61 -10.26 -0.97 15.63
N THR A 62 -9.87 -1.48 14.49
CA THR A 62 -10.58 -2.55 13.79
C THR A 62 -9.59 -3.51 13.17
N PRO A 63 -9.85 -4.82 13.18
CA PRO A 63 -9.01 -5.76 12.47
C PRO A 63 -9.25 -5.75 10.96
N ASN A 64 -10.31 -5.10 10.50
CA ASN A 64 -10.80 -5.20 9.13
C ASN A 64 -10.15 -4.14 8.25
N VAL A 65 -8.94 -4.42 7.79
CA VAL A 65 -8.15 -3.50 6.99
C VAL A 65 -7.62 -4.23 5.76
N ALA A 66 -7.69 -3.57 4.62
CA ALA A 66 -7.06 -4.03 3.39
C ALA A 66 -6.17 -2.92 2.84
N VAL A 67 -4.98 -3.30 2.42
CA VAL A 67 -4.02 -2.36 1.81
C VAL A 67 -3.50 -2.98 0.53
N LEU A 68 -3.52 -2.21 -0.53
CA LEU A 68 -2.89 -2.59 -1.79
C LEU A 68 -1.98 -1.45 -2.22
N ILE A 69 -0.73 -1.77 -2.47
CA ILE A 69 0.25 -0.79 -2.95
C ILE A 69 0.74 -1.24 -4.32
N LYS A 70 0.61 -0.36 -5.29
CA LYS A 70 1.19 -0.54 -6.61
C LYS A 70 2.27 0.51 -6.78
N ALA A 71 3.48 0.07 -7.00
CA ALA A 71 4.62 0.96 -7.10
C ALA A 71 5.41 0.68 -8.36
N GLU A 72 5.95 1.74 -8.93
CA GLU A 72 6.89 1.66 -10.03
C GLU A 72 8.29 1.80 -9.47
N HIS A 73 9.14 0.85 -9.78
CA HIS A 73 10.52 0.86 -9.35
C HIS A 73 11.40 1.28 -10.52
N HIS A 74 12.17 2.33 -10.30
CA HIS A 74 13.11 2.84 -11.28
C HIS A 74 14.52 2.51 -10.83
N CYS A 75 15.20 1.66 -11.57
CA CYS A 75 16.54 1.22 -11.23
C CYS A 75 17.52 1.64 -12.31
N MET A 76 18.55 2.39 -11.90
CA MET A 76 19.64 2.76 -12.79
C MET A 76 20.70 1.67 -12.76
N THR A 77 21.12 1.19 -13.93
CA THR A 77 22.19 0.22 -13.97
C THR A 77 23.55 0.91 -13.81
N GLN A 78 24.53 0.17 -13.31
CA GLN A 78 25.85 0.72 -13.07
C GLN A 78 26.54 1.26 -14.32
N ARG A 79 26.24 0.72 -15.45
CA ARG A 79 26.82 1.18 -16.71
C ARG A 79 26.01 2.28 -17.35
N GLY A 80 25.35 2.91 -16.53
CA GLY A 80 25.03 4.28 -16.61
C GLY A 80 23.91 4.65 -17.43
N VAL A 81 23.33 3.96 -18.17
CA VAL A 81 22.50 4.67 -19.08
C VAL A 81 21.09 4.17 -19.18
N ARG A 82 20.83 2.97 -18.70
CA ARG A 82 19.48 2.46 -18.82
C ARG A 82 18.76 2.45 -17.50
N GLU A 83 17.65 3.11 -17.52
CA GLU A 83 16.67 3.06 -16.47
C GLU A 83 15.74 1.88 -16.71
N HIS A 84 15.62 1.00 -15.73
CA HIS A 84 14.66 -0.09 -15.80
C HIS A 84 13.44 0.27 -14.99
N GLU A 85 12.29 0.10 -15.60
CA GLU A 85 11.02 0.27 -14.92
C GLU A 85 10.39 -1.10 -14.68
N SER A 86 9.88 -1.30 -13.49
CA SER A 86 9.09 -2.47 -13.18
C SER A 86 8.00 -2.10 -12.21
N ASP A 87 6.82 -2.65 -12.43
CA ASP A 87 5.70 -2.49 -11.52
C ASP A 87 5.73 -3.60 -10.49
N MET A 88 5.38 -3.24 -9.28
CA MET A 88 5.23 -4.19 -8.20
C MET A 88 3.94 -3.91 -7.46
N THR A 89 3.13 -4.93 -7.29
CA THR A 89 1.88 -4.83 -6.55
C THR A 89 1.93 -5.74 -5.36
N THR A 90 1.68 -5.17 -4.18
CA THR A 90 1.58 -5.94 -2.95
C THR A 90 0.25 -5.64 -2.29
N ALA A 91 -0.34 -6.65 -1.67
CA ALA A 91 -1.61 -6.49 -0.98
C ALA A 91 -1.61 -7.30 0.31
N ILE A 92 -2.27 -6.76 1.32
CA ILE A 92 -2.55 -7.48 2.54
C ILE A 92 -4.00 -7.21 2.93
N LEU A 93 -4.73 -8.28 3.21
CA LEU A 93 -6.14 -8.20 3.56
C LEU A 93 -6.31 -8.91 4.91
N LEU A 94 -6.84 -8.19 5.86
CA LEU A 94 -6.95 -8.64 7.24
C LEU A 94 -8.39 -8.60 7.74
N GLY A 95 -8.70 -9.42 8.73
CA GLY A 95 -10.03 -9.48 9.30
C GLY A 95 -11.09 -9.91 8.30
N ALA A 96 -12.16 -9.16 8.19
CA ALA A 96 -13.25 -9.47 7.28
C ALA A 96 -12.84 -9.46 5.81
N PHE A 97 -11.86 -8.64 5.44
CA PHE A 97 -11.36 -8.62 4.06
C PHE A 97 -10.67 -9.94 3.69
N ASP A 98 -10.09 -10.61 4.65
CA ASP A 98 -9.48 -11.92 4.42
C ASP A 98 -10.52 -13.05 4.43
N LYS A 99 -11.47 -13.00 5.36
CA LYS A 99 -12.39 -14.09 5.61
C LYS A 99 -13.65 -14.07 4.75
N HIS A 100 -14.04 -12.90 4.26
CA HIS A 100 -15.28 -12.73 3.52
C HIS A 100 -14.99 -12.52 2.04
N ALA A 101 -15.17 -13.58 1.26
CA ALA A 101 -14.79 -13.55 -0.15
C ALA A 101 -15.44 -12.44 -0.99
N PRO A 102 -16.74 -12.13 -0.82
CA PRO A 102 -17.34 -11.01 -1.56
C PRO A 102 -16.68 -9.67 -1.25
N LEU A 103 -16.29 -9.43 0.00
CA LEU A 103 -15.64 -8.19 0.39
C LEU A 103 -14.23 -8.07 -0.19
N LYS A 104 -13.51 -9.18 -0.21
CA LYS A 104 -12.19 -9.25 -0.86
C LYS A 104 -12.30 -8.91 -2.33
N LYS A 105 -13.26 -9.52 -3.02
CA LYS A 105 -13.48 -9.28 -4.44
C LYS A 105 -13.82 -7.82 -4.70
N GLU A 106 -14.69 -7.24 -3.89
CA GLU A 106 -15.08 -5.85 -4.03
C GLU A 106 -13.88 -4.92 -3.90
N PHE A 107 -13.01 -5.18 -2.92
CA PHE A 107 -11.81 -4.38 -2.74
C PHE A 107 -10.91 -4.43 -3.97
N TYR A 108 -10.63 -5.62 -4.49
CA TYR A 108 -9.81 -5.77 -5.69
C TYR A 108 -10.46 -5.13 -6.91
N ASP A 109 -11.76 -5.26 -7.07
CA ASP A 109 -12.47 -4.66 -8.19
C ASP A 109 -12.36 -3.12 -8.15
N ILE A 110 -12.46 -2.53 -6.98
CA ILE A 110 -12.28 -1.08 -6.83
C ILE A 110 -10.87 -0.67 -7.19
N CYS A 111 -9.86 -1.38 -6.69
CA CYS A 111 -8.47 -1.07 -7.00
C CYS A 111 -8.19 -1.15 -8.50
N LEU A 112 -8.70 -2.18 -9.15
CA LEU A 112 -8.49 -2.38 -10.58
C LEU A 112 -9.24 -1.36 -11.42
N SER A 113 -10.45 -1.00 -11.02
CA SER A 113 -11.25 -0.04 -11.78
C SER A 113 -10.65 1.37 -11.77
N MET A 114 -9.90 1.72 -10.72
CA MET A 114 -9.26 3.02 -10.60
C MET A 114 -7.92 3.10 -11.31
N LYS A 115 -7.41 1.99 -11.77
CA LYS A 115 -6.11 1.91 -12.40
C LYS A 115 -6.00 2.79 -13.64
N GLY A 116 -7.06 2.89 -14.42
CA GLY A 116 -7.08 3.68 -15.64
C GLY A 116 -7.11 5.19 -15.43
N HIS A 117 -7.21 5.65 -14.21
CA HIS A 117 -7.29 7.07 -13.88
C HIS A 117 -5.95 7.66 -13.46
N GLU A 118 -4.92 6.94 -13.69
CA GLU A 118 -3.56 7.37 -13.35
C GLU A 118 -3.01 8.41 -14.29
#